data_07496357d8b4826abc13e90e2016a373
#
_entry.id   07496357d8b4826abc13e90e2016a373
#
_cell.length_a   1.000
_cell.length_b   1.000
_cell.length_c   1.000
_cell.angle_alpha   90.00
_cell.angle_beta   90.00
_cell.angle_gamma   90.00
#
_symmetry.space_group_name_H-M   'P 1'
#
loop_
_entity.id
_entity.type
_entity.pdbx_description
1 polymer ?
#
loop_
_entity_poly.entity_id
_entity_poly.type
_entity_poly.pdbx_seq_one_letter_code
_entity_poly.pdbx_strand_id
1 'polypeptide(L)'
;QKMSKSLGNVINPLELVEKYGTDAVRYVLLRHASPFEDSDFTLDAIHDYYTAHLTNGLGNLVARVMKLSEDNKVISLEVHSNRPTGLENNVSGAIVKFEFNEAMNYIWSKIQRLDRKITEKEPYKLVKSNPVMGKIEIQFLVNEIREIAKALQSFMPDTSKKILEAVRENKKPENLFPRL
;
A
#
# COMPACT_ATOMS: atom_id res chain seq x y z
N GLN A 1 -7.20 -14.78 -24.98
CA GLN A 1 -8.17 -14.45 -26.03
C GLN A 1 -8.40 -12.94 -26.07
N LYS A 2 -8.34 -12.31 -27.26
CA LYS A 2 -8.52 -10.85 -27.39
C LYS A 2 -9.91 -10.43 -26.91
N MET A 3 -9.99 -9.41 -26.06
CA MET A 3 -11.27 -8.84 -25.62
C MET A 3 -12.03 -8.25 -26.83
N SER A 4 -13.31 -8.59 -26.95
CA SER A 4 -14.18 -8.09 -28.00
C SER A 4 -15.62 -7.96 -27.49
N LYS A 5 -16.28 -6.86 -27.83
CA LYS A 5 -17.69 -6.64 -27.48
C LYS A 5 -18.60 -7.75 -28.05
N SER A 6 -18.28 -8.28 -29.25
CA SER A 6 -19.02 -9.35 -29.89
C SER A 6 -18.87 -10.72 -29.19
N LEU A 7 -17.80 -10.92 -28.43
CA LEU A 7 -17.53 -12.12 -27.66
C LEU A 7 -18.02 -12.04 -26.21
N GLY A 8 -18.52 -10.89 -25.79
CA GLY A 8 -19.03 -10.70 -24.43
C GLY A 8 -17.96 -10.83 -23.31
N ASN A 9 -16.66 -10.79 -23.67
CA ASN A 9 -15.56 -10.97 -22.75
C ASN A 9 -14.86 -9.65 -22.37
N VAL A 10 -15.56 -8.51 -22.58
CA VAL A 10 -15.04 -7.19 -22.20
C VAL A 10 -15.33 -6.94 -20.72
N ILE A 11 -14.27 -6.64 -19.97
CA ILE A 11 -14.39 -6.21 -18.58
C ILE A 11 -14.78 -4.72 -18.57
N ASN A 12 -15.90 -4.39 -17.93
CA ASN A 12 -16.37 -3.01 -17.80
C ASN A 12 -15.62 -2.33 -16.65
N PRO A 13 -14.78 -1.30 -16.90
CA PRO A 13 -14.04 -0.63 -15.84
C PRO A 13 -14.92 0.07 -14.81
N LEU A 14 -16.13 0.50 -15.15
CA LEU A 14 -17.05 1.13 -14.21
C LEU A 14 -17.56 0.13 -13.16
N GLU A 15 -17.89 -1.09 -13.59
CA GLU A 15 -18.28 -2.17 -12.68
C GLU A 15 -17.13 -2.57 -11.74
N LEU A 16 -15.88 -2.54 -12.23
CA LEU A 16 -14.72 -2.76 -11.37
C LEU A 16 -14.56 -1.65 -10.33
N VAL A 17 -14.74 -0.39 -10.73
CA VAL A 17 -14.65 0.76 -9.81
C VAL A 17 -15.77 0.71 -8.76
N GLU A 18 -16.99 0.33 -9.15
CA GLU A 18 -18.10 0.17 -8.22
C GLU A 18 -17.83 -0.94 -7.20
N LYS A 19 -17.25 -2.07 -7.64
CA LYS A 19 -16.98 -3.22 -6.78
C LYS A 19 -15.75 -3.05 -5.90
N TYR A 20 -14.63 -2.56 -6.45
CA TYR A 20 -13.32 -2.56 -5.79
C TYR A 20 -12.85 -1.16 -5.36
N GLY A 21 -13.46 -0.11 -5.88
CA GLY A 21 -13.01 1.27 -5.71
C GLY A 21 -11.92 1.69 -6.71
N THR A 22 -11.85 3.00 -6.97
CA THR A 22 -10.96 3.58 -7.99
C THR A 22 -9.49 3.24 -7.75
N ASP A 23 -9.00 3.39 -6.53
CA ASP A 23 -7.58 3.16 -6.21
C ASP A 23 -7.18 1.69 -6.40
N ALA A 24 -8.08 0.74 -6.09
CA ALA A 24 -7.81 -0.67 -6.31
C ALA A 24 -7.74 -1.02 -7.80
N VAL A 25 -8.62 -0.46 -8.62
CA VAL A 25 -8.58 -0.64 -10.08
C VAL A 25 -7.30 -0.01 -10.66
N ARG A 26 -6.93 1.21 -10.22
CA ARG A 26 -5.66 1.84 -10.62
C ARG A 26 -4.46 0.97 -10.24
N TYR A 27 -4.45 0.42 -9.03
CA TYR A 27 -3.41 -0.50 -8.57
C TYR A 27 -3.25 -1.70 -9.51
N VAL A 28 -4.35 -2.40 -9.82
CA VAL A 28 -4.32 -3.59 -10.67
C VAL A 28 -3.79 -3.23 -12.06
N LEU A 29 -4.31 -2.18 -12.67
CA LEU A 29 -3.91 -1.76 -14.01
C LEU A 29 -2.45 -1.33 -14.07
N LEU A 30 -2.00 -0.46 -13.15
CA LEU A 30 -0.65 0.10 -13.17
C LEU A 30 0.44 -0.90 -12.78
N ARG A 31 0.09 -1.94 -12.02
CA ARG A 31 1.05 -2.95 -11.60
C ARG A 31 1.09 -4.18 -12.49
N HIS A 32 -0.05 -4.59 -13.04
CA HIS A 32 -0.18 -5.88 -13.73
C HIS A 32 -0.44 -5.76 -15.22
N ALA A 33 -0.72 -4.53 -15.74
CA ALA A 33 -0.71 -4.27 -17.18
C ALA A 33 0.63 -3.69 -17.62
N SER A 34 1.17 -4.23 -18.70
CA SER A 34 2.31 -3.61 -19.37
C SER A 34 1.81 -2.45 -20.25
N PRO A 35 2.45 -1.27 -20.23
CA PRO A 35 2.13 -0.21 -21.18
C PRO A 35 2.66 -0.50 -22.60
N PHE A 36 3.46 -1.56 -22.77
CA PHE A 36 4.16 -1.86 -24.04
C PHE A 36 3.73 -3.19 -24.66
N GLU A 37 3.02 -4.04 -23.91
CA GLU A 37 2.64 -5.39 -24.33
C GLU A 37 1.19 -5.69 -23.96
N ASP A 38 0.57 -6.62 -24.68
CA ASP A 38 -0.76 -7.12 -24.33
C ASP A 38 -0.71 -7.84 -22.98
N SER A 39 -1.71 -7.62 -22.16
CA SER A 39 -1.83 -8.23 -20.83
C SER A 39 -3.15 -8.97 -20.70
N ASP A 40 -3.10 -10.16 -20.10
CA ASP A 40 -4.31 -10.95 -19.80
C ASP A 40 -4.90 -10.52 -18.46
N PHE A 41 -6.15 -10.04 -18.48
CA PHE A 41 -6.93 -9.70 -17.31
C PHE A 41 -8.15 -10.60 -17.21
N THR A 42 -8.32 -11.25 -16.06
CA THR A 42 -9.54 -11.96 -15.68
C THR A 42 -10.11 -11.36 -14.40
N LEU A 43 -11.42 -11.48 -14.20
CA LEU A 43 -12.08 -11.02 -12.97
C LEU A 43 -11.53 -11.74 -11.74
N ASP A 44 -11.22 -13.03 -11.86
CA ASP A 44 -10.64 -13.82 -10.78
C ASP A 44 -9.23 -13.31 -10.41
N ALA A 45 -8.37 -13.04 -11.39
CA ALA A 45 -7.05 -12.47 -11.14
C ALA A 45 -7.13 -11.09 -10.47
N ILE A 46 -8.08 -10.24 -10.88
CA ILE A 46 -8.31 -8.94 -10.25
C ILE A 46 -8.72 -9.13 -8.79
N HIS A 47 -9.63 -10.08 -8.51
CA HIS A 47 -10.09 -10.39 -7.16
C HIS A 47 -8.94 -10.92 -6.28
N ASP A 48 -8.11 -11.80 -6.82
CA ASP A 48 -6.94 -12.34 -6.14
C ASP A 48 -5.91 -11.24 -5.81
N TYR A 49 -5.63 -10.34 -6.75
CA TYR A 49 -4.74 -9.20 -6.49
C TYR A 49 -5.31 -8.25 -5.43
N TYR A 50 -6.60 -7.95 -5.50
CA TYR A 50 -7.26 -7.14 -4.47
C TYR A 50 -7.15 -7.78 -3.09
N THR A 51 -7.48 -9.05 -2.98
CA THR A 51 -7.49 -9.77 -1.70
C THR A 51 -6.09 -9.96 -1.14
N ALA A 52 -5.16 -10.48 -1.94
CA ALA A 52 -3.81 -10.79 -1.47
C ALA A 52 -2.97 -9.54 -1.20
N HIS A 53 -3.00 -8.57 -2.11
CA HIS A 53 -2.09 -7.44 -2.05
C HIS A 53 -2.67 -6.23 -1.32
N LEU A 54 -3.96 -5.93 -1.52
CA LEU A 54 -4.56 -4.74 -0.93
C LEU A 54 -5.17 -5.06 0.44
N THR A 55 -6.10 -6.00 0.52
CA THR A 55 -6.79 -6.32 1.78
C THR A 55 -5.83 -6.95 2.80
N ASN A 56 -5.20 -8.07 2.44
CA ASN A 56 -4.31 -8.83 3.33
C ASN A 56 -2.89 -8.25 3.39
N GLY A 57 -2.46 -7.53 2.36
CA GLY A 57 -1.16 -6.87 2.29
C GLY A 57 -1.17 -5.48 2.91
N LEU A 58 -1.34 -4.44 2.08
CA LEU A 58 -1.23 -3.04 2.49
C LEU A 58 -2.23 -2.67 3.59
N GLY A 59 -3.51 -3.04 3.44
CA GLY A 59 -4.56 -2.70 4.40
C GLY A 59 -4.29 -3.29 5.78
N ASN A 60 -3.94 -4.58 5.84
CA ASN A 60 -3.61 -5.27 7.09
C ASN A 60 -2.34 -4.70 7.74
N LEU A 61 -1.29 -4.43 6.94
CA LEU A 61 -0.05 -3.84 7.45
C LEU A 61 -0.32 -2.48 8.11
N VAL A 62 -1.02 -1.58 7.42
CA VAL A 62 -1.35 -0.25 7.94
C VAL A 62 -2.19 -0.37 9.23
N ALA A 63 -3.23 -1.22 9.21
CA ALA A 63 -4.10 -1.41 10.38
C ALA A 63 -3.32 -1.93 11.59
N ARG A 64 -2.40 -2.88 11.41
CA ARG A 64 -1.56 -3.45 12.48
C ARG A 64 -0.60 -2.41 13.05
N VAL A 65 0.12 -1.69 12.19
CA VAL A 65 1.09 -0.68 12.63
C VAL A 65 0.40 0.47 13.33
N MET A 66 -0.69 1.01 12.75
CA MET A 66 -1.39 2.13 13.36
C MET A 66 -2.11 1.75 14.65
N LYS A 67 -2.63 0.52 14.77
CA LYS A 67 -3.17 0.02 16.04
C LYS A 67 -2.10 -0.07 17.14
N LEU A 68 -0.92 -0.57 16.80
CA LEU A 68 0.20 -0.60 17.74
C LEU A 68 0.61 0.81 18.19
N SER A 69 0.65 1.77 17.24
CA SER A 69 1.00 3.15 17.53
C SER A 69 -0.04 3.84 18.43
N GLU A 70 -1.32 3.68 18.12
CA GLU A 70 -2.45 4.21 18.88
C GLU A 70 -2.44 3.67 20.33
N ASP A 71 -2.35 2.34 20.51
CA ASP A 71 -2.37 1.69 21.81
C ASP A 71 -1.19 2.08 22.71
N ASN A 72 -0.03 2.35 22.11
CA ASN A 72 1.17 2.72 22.84
C ASN A 72 1.45 4.23 22.86
N LYS A 73 0.52 5.04 22.32
CA LYS A 73 0.61 6.51 22.26
C LYS A 73 1.95 6.97 21.69
N VAL A 74 2.39 6.32 20.60
CA VAL A 74 3.60 6.66 19.91
C VAL A 74 3.30 7.80 18.95
N ILE A 75 3.82 9.00 19.26
CA ILE A 75 3.63 10.17 18.41
C ILE A 75 4.63 10.11 17.26
N SER A 76 4.13 10.14 16.03
CA SER A 76 4.96 10.27 14.85
C SER A 76 5.55 11.68 14.83
N LEU A 77 6.86 11.79 15.03
CA LEU A 77 7.55 13.05 14.78
C LEU A 77 7.53 13.31 13.28
N GLU A 78 6.96 14.44 12.88
CA GLU A 78 7.10 14.92 11.51
C GLU A 78 8.57 15.29 11.26
N VAL A 79 9.31 14.34 10.73
CA VAL A 79 10.64 14.66 10.18
C VAL A 79 10.40 15.33 8.84
N HIS A 80 10.38 16.65 8.83
CA HIS A 80 10.35 17.45 7.60
C HIS A 80 11.73 17.33 6.92
N SER A 81 11.97 16.19 6.28
CA SER A 81 13.08 16.06 5.36
C SER A 81 12.60 16.52 3.99
N ASN A 82 13.13 17.63 3.51
CA ASN A 82 12.91 18.08 2.12
C ASN A 82 13.69 17.22 1.11
N ARG A 83 14.40 16.19 1.57
CA ARG A 83 15.13 15.28 0.70
C ARG A 83 14.26 14.07 0.39
N PRO A 84 14.12 13.73 -0.90
CA PRO A 84 13.40 12.52 -1.28
C PRO A 84 14.06 11.29 -0.65
N THR A 85 13.25 10.33 -0.22
CA THR A 85 13.73 9.05 0.28
C THR A 85 14.25 8.17 -0.87
N GLY A 86 14.98 7.11 -0.54
CA GLY A 86 15.41 6.14 -1.54
C GLY A 86 14.22 5.51 -2.28
N LEU A 87 13.08 5.30 -1.59
CA LEU A 87 11.84 4.81 -2.19
C LEU A 87 11.26 5.83 -3.19
N GLU A 88 11.13 7.09 -2.78
CA GLU A 88 10.61 8.16 -3.64
C GLU A 88 11.47 8.34 -4.90
N ASN A 89 12.80 8.28 -4.77
CA ASN A 89 13.72 8.37 -5.92
C ASN A 89 13.54 7.20 -6.89
N ASN A 90 13.43 5.97 -6.39
CA ASN A 90 13.24 4.79 -7.25
C ASN A 90 11.88 4.85 -7.97
N VAL A 91 10.83 5.21 -7.24
CA VAL A 91 9.48 5.34 -7.80
C VAL A 91 9.43 6.44 -8.85
N SER A 92 9.97 7.63 -8.57
CA SER A 92 10.01 8.74 -9.53
C SER A 92 10.84 8.40 -10.76
N GLY A 93 11.98 7.73 -10.57
CA GLY A 93 12.83 7.28 -11.68
C GLY A 93 12.13 6.29 -12.62
N ALA A 94 11.33 5.38 -12.09
CA ALA A 94 10.54 4.43 -12.87
C ALA A 94 9.35 5.13 -13.57
N ILE A 95 8.68 6.08 -12.90
CA ILE A 95 7.58 6.86 -13.51
C ILE A 95 8.06 7.63 -14.74
N VAL A 96 9.21 8.29 -14.68
CA VAL A 96 9.79 9.05 -15.81
C VAL A 96 10.04 8.16 -17.03
N LYS A 97 10.28 6.88 -16.82
CA LYS A 97 10.47 5.88 -17.88
C LYS A 97 9.18 5.17 -18.30
N PHE A 98 8.04 5.53 -17.74
CA PHE A 98 6.77 4.82 -17.88
C PHE A 98 6.78 3.35 -17.41
N GLU A 99 7.73 2.99 -16.55
CA GLU A 99 7.86 1.67 -15.92
C GLU A 99 6.97 1.58 -14.67
N PHE A 100 5.64 1.72 -14.83
CA PHE A 100 4.71 1.82 -13.70
C PHE A 100 4.67 0.56 -12.85
N ASN A 101 4.80 -0.62 -13.46
CA ASN A 101 4.91 -1.90 -12.78
C ASN A 101 6.14 -1.95 -11.87
N GLU A 102 7.29 -1.46 -12.33
CA GLU A 102 8.51 -1.38 -11.52
C GLU A 102 8.36 -0.38 -10.37
N ALA A 103 7.77 0.78 -10.62
CA ALA A 103 7.47 1.75 -9.56
C ALA A 103 6.62 1.11 -8.45
N MET A 104 5.58 0.36 -8.82
CA MET A 104 4.72 -0.35 -7.88
C MET A 104 5.46 -1.51 -7.18
N ASN A 105 6.35 -2.22 -7.88
CA ASN A 105 7.16 -3.28 -7.29
C ASN A 105 8.11 -2.76 -6.21
N TYR A 106 8.71 -1.57 -6.37
CA TYR A 106 9.50 -0.93 -5.30
C TYR A 106 8.66 -0.71 -4.03
N ILE A 107 7.43 -0.19 -4.18
CA ILE A 107 6.52 0.04 -3.05
C ILE A 107 6.14 -1.29 -2.39
N TRP A 108 5.74 -2.30 -3.17
CA TRP A 108 5.32 -3.61 -2.64
C TRP A 108 6.47 -4.38 -1.99
N SER A 109 7.68 -4.28 -2.52
CA SER A 109 8.89 -4.84 -1.88
C SER A 109 9.13 -4.22 -0.50
N LYS A 110 8.83 -2.94 -0.33
CA LYS A 110 8.94 -2.27 0.97
C LYS A 110 7.84 -2.75 1.93
N ILE A 111 6.60 -2.86 1.46
CA ILE A 111 5.47 -3.42 2.24
C ILE A 111 5.81 -4.81 2.76
N GLN A 112 6.28 -5.71 1.90
CA GLN A 112 6.66 -7.08 2.28
C GLN A 112 7.81 -7.11 3.30
N ARG A 113 8.81 -6.24 3.14
CA ARG A 113 9.91 -6.12 4.12
C ARG A 113 9.43 -5.65 5.48
N LEU A 114 8.49 -4.71 5.51
CA LEU A 114 7.91 -4.24 6.76
C LEU A 114 7.09 -5.32 7.45
N ASP A 115 6.25 -6.04 6.72
CA ASP A 115 5.45 -7.13 7.28
C ASP A 115 6.33 -8.23 7.88
N ARG A 116 7.40 -8.61 7.17
CA ARG A 116 8.41 -9.53 7.67
C ARG A 116 9.08 -9.01 8.95
N LYS A 117 9.48 -7.74 8.95
CA LYS A 117 10.11 -7.11 10.13
C LYS A 117 9.19 -7.11 11.35
N ILE A 118 7.89 -6.88 11.19
CA ILE A 118 6.92 -6.98 12.29
C ILE A 118 6.87 -8.41 12.84
N THR A 119 6.92 -9.40 11.97
CA THR A 119 6.92 -10.82 12.38
C THR A 119 8.18 -11.21 13.10
N GLU A 120 9.36 -10.74 12.65
CA GLU A 120 10.65 -11.05 13.25
C GLU A 120 10.91 -10.30 14.56
N LYS A 121 10.55 -9.01 14.62
CA LYS A 121 10.83 -8.13 15.77
C LYS A 121 9.75 -8.18 16.84
N GLU A 122 8.57 -8.69 16.55
CA GLU A 122 7.43 -8.79 17.45
C GLU A 122 7.23 -7.52 18.32
N PRO A 123 7.08 -6.33 17.73
CA PRO A 123 7.06 -5.05 18.45
C PRO A 123 5.98 -5.01 19.54
N TYR A 124 4.91 -5.79 19.41
CA TYR A 124 3.85 -5.95 20.39
C TYR A 124 4.29 -6.72 21.66
N LYS A 125 5.33 -7.58 21.55
CA LYS A 125 5.99 -8.20 22.70
C LYS A 125 7.10 -7.31 23.24
N LEU A 126 7.87 -6.72 22.32
CA LEU A 126 8.99 -5.86 22.68
C LEU A 126 8.54 -4.66 23.54
N VAL A 127 7.42 -4.02 23.21
CA VAL A 127 6.91 -2.88 24.00
C VAL A 127 6.52 -3.27 25.44
N LYS A 128 6.18 -4.54 25.68
CA LYS A 128 5.87 -5.05 27.04
C LYS A 128 7.13 -5.37 27.84
N SER A 129 8.16 -5.94 27.19
CA SER A 129 9.42 -6.33 27.84
C SER A 129 10.41 -5.16 27.96
N ASN A 130 10.46 -4.29 26.97
CA ASN A 130 11.29 -3.10 26.94
C ASN A 130 10.51 -1.94 26.29
N PRO A 131 9.75 -1.14 27.07
CA PRO A 131 8.88 -0.09 26.55
C PRO A 131 9.60 0.96 25.71
N VAL A 132 10.84 1.30 26.05
CA VAL A 132 11.62 2.30 25.31
C VAL A 132 11.96 1.78 23.92
N MET A 133 12.57 0.61 23.82
CA MET A 133 12.94 0.01 22.53
C MET A 133 11.70 -0.36 21.71
N GLY A 134 10.64 -0.83 22.35
CA GLY A 134 9.38 -1.12 21.68
C GLY A 134 8.75 0.10 21.04
N LYS A 135 8.74 1.24 21.73
CA LYS A 135 8.26 2.52 21.15
C LYS A 135 9.12 3.02 20.01
N ILE A 136 10.44 2.88 20.10
CA ILE A 136 11.36 3.24 19.00
C ILE A 136 11.06 2.38 17.75
N GLU A 137 10.86 1.08 17.91
CA GLU A 137 10.54 0.19 16.80
C GLU A 137 9.16 0.52 16.18
N ILE A 138 8.14 0.81 17.02
CA ILE A 138 6.83 1.23 16.52
C ILE A 138 6.94 2.57 15.77
N GLN A 139 7.70 3.54 16.30
CA GLN A 139 7.96 4.82 15.64
C GLN A 139 8.60 4.64 14.26
N PHE A 140 9.59 3.74 14.17
CA PHE A 140 10.19 3.37 12.90
C PHE A 140 9.14 2.85 11.91
N LEU A 141 8.28 1.90 12.33
CA LEU A 141 7.24 1.34 11.48
C LEU A 141 6.24 2.40 11.00
N VAL A 142 5.83 3.33 11.86
CA VAL A 142 4.94 4.45 11.49
C VAL A 142 5.59 5.35 10.43
N ASN A 143 6.88 5.66 10.60
CA ASN A 143 7.61 6.46 9.61
C ASN A 143 7.69 5.74 8.25
N GLU A 144 7.93 4.43 8.25
CA GLU A 144 7.95 3.63 7.03
C GLU A 144 6.56 3.58 6.34
N ILE A 145 5.47 3.49 7.10
CA ILE A 145 4.09 3.60 6.57
C ILE A 145 3.84 4.97 5.93
N ARG A 146 4.33 6.04 6.54
CA ARG A 146 4.27 7.39 5.96
C ARG A 146 4.98 7.47 4.61
N GLU A 147 6.20 6.91 4.51
CA GLU A 147 6.97 6.90 3.26
C GLU A 147 6.28 6.07 2.16
N ILE A 148 5.68 4.93 2.51
CA ILE A 148 4.86 4.14 1.59
C ILE A 148 3.67 4.97 1.10
N ALA A 149 2.97 5.65 2.00
CA ALA A 149 1.81 6.48 1.65
C ALA A 149 2.18 7.60 0.68
N LYS A 150 3.30 8.31 0.91
CA LYS A 150 3.80 9.34 -0.02
C LYS A 150 4.10 8.76 -1.40
N ALA A 151 4.78 7.61 -1.46
CA ALA A 151 5.10 6.94 -2.72
C ALA A 151 3.85 6.46 -3.47
N LEU A 152 2.76 6.13 -2.76
CA LEU A 152 1.47 5.74 -3.34
C LEU A 152 0.68 6.91 -3.92
N GLN A 153 1.02 8.16 -3.61
CA GLN A 153 0.19 9.33 -3.94
C GLN A 153 -0.13 9.46 -5.43
N SER A 154 0.82 9.14 -6.31
CA SER A 154 0.63 9.19 -7.77
C SER A 154 -0.24 8.05 -8.30
N PHE A 155 -0.32 6.93 -7.60
CA PHE A 155 -0.99 5.70 -8.04
C PHE A 155 -2.36 5.52 -7.39
N MET A 156 -2.43 5.74 -6.08
CA MET A 156 -3.58 5.48 -5.21
C MET A 156 -3.82 6.69 -4.29
N PRO A 157 -4.25 7.84 -4.83
CA PRO A 157 -4.30 9.11 -4.11
C PRO A 157 -5.22 9.09 -2.87
N ASP A 158 -6.39 8.46 -2.96
CA ASP A 158 -7.33 8.40 -1.85
C ASP A 158 -6.83 7.50 -0.72
N THR A 159 -6.20 6.38 -1.07
CA THR A 159 -5.55 5.46 -0.12
C THR A 159 -4.37 6.16 0.57
N SER A 160 -3.52 6.83 -0.20
CA SER A 160 -2.41 7.63 0.32
C SER A 160 -2.90 8.65 1.34
N LYS A 161 -3.92 9.43 0.98
CA LYS A 161 -4.52 10.44 1.87
C LYS A 161 -5.01 9.84 3.18
N LYS A 162 -5.78 8.74 3.13
CA LYS A 162 -6.31 8.05 4.32
C LYS A 162 -5.18 7.54 5.23
N ILE A 163 -4.10 7.00 4.65
CA ILE A 163 -2.95 6.53 5.43
C ILE A 163 -2.23 7.72 6.09
N LEU A 164 -1.99 8.82 5.36
CA LEU A 164 -1.34 10.01 5.90
C LEU A 164 -2.16 10.66 7.03
N GLU A 165 -3.49 10.70 6.89
CA GLU A 165 -4.40 11.16 7.94
C GLU A 165 -4.31 10.27 9.18
N ALA A 166 -4.33 8.94 9.01
CA ALA A 166 -4.18 7.98 10.11
C ALA A 166 -2.85 8.17 10.86
N VAL A 167 -1.75 8.40 10.13
CA VAL A 167 -0.44 8.68 10.71
C VAL A 167 -0.43 10.02 11.47
N ARG A 168 -1.02 11.07 10.90
CA ARG A 168 -1.11 12.39 11.52
C ARG A 168 -1.92 12.36 12.83
N GLU A 169 -3.05 11.66 12.81
CA GLU A 169 -3.96 11.56 13.96
C GLU A 169 -3.51 10.50 14.97
N ASN A 170 -2.48 9.72 14.64
CA ASN A 170 -2.04 8.54 15.41
C ASN A 170 -3.21 7.60 15.72
N LYS A 171 -4.02 7.30 14.74
CA LYS A 171 -5.23 6.51 14.87
C LYS A 171 -5.28 5.41 13.82
N LYS A 172 -5.75 4.22 14.24
CA LYS A 172 -6.00 3.14 13.28
C LYS A 172 -7.09 3.60 12.30
N PRO A 173 -6.84 3.55 10.97
CA PRO A 173 -7.86 3.89 9.99
C PRO A 173 -8.96 2.83 9.94
N GLU A 174 -10.13 3.21 9.41
CA GLU A 174 -11.11 2.24 8.95
C GLU A 174 -10.50 1.30 7.89
N ASN A 175 -11.18 0.20 7.59
CA ASN A 175 -10.66 -0.73 6.58
C ASN A 175 -10.44 -0.03 5.25
N LEU A 176 -9.17 0.10 4.86
CA LEU A 176 -8.80 0.71 3.59
C LEU A 176 -9.35 -0.08 2.39
N PHE A 177 -9.38 -1.40 2.54
CA PHE A 177 -9.85 -2.35 1.54
C PHE A 177 -10.73 -3.40 2.22
N PRO A 178 -12.07 -3.22 2.22
CA PRO A 178 -13.01 -4.18 2.78
C PRO A 178 -12.91 -5.55 2.09
N ARG A 179 -13.22 -6.62 2.81
CA ARG A 179 -13.37 -7.94 2.20
C ARG A 179 -14.66 -7.97 1.38
N LEU A 180 -14.56 -8.47 0.16
CA LEU A 180 -15.67 -8.58 -0.79
C LEU A 180 -16.16 -10.02 -0.87
#